data_90c59534e69ba08bf4b2f2e9ba2f0ac1
#
_entry.id   90c59534e69ba08bf4b2f2e9ba2f0ac1
#
_cell.length_a   1.000
_cell.length_b   1.000
_cell.length_c   1.000
_cell.angle_alpha   90.00
_cell.angle_beta   90.00
_cell.angle_gamma   90.00
#
_symmetry.space_group_name_H-M   'P 1'
#
loop_
_entity.id
_entity.type
_entity.pdbx_description
1 polymer ?
#
loop_
_entity_poly.entity_id
_entity_poly.type
_entity_poly.pdbx_seq_one_letter_code
_entity_poly.pdbx_strand_id
1 'polypeptide(L)'
;MKDQKQLEFEIAGRPSGVAELDLVVPFTTPDLTRIALDAAGRMGAGLDAAVRLVKVQVVPIQLNPEQSPVYLDFLKAQLEQFQSTLPLKGEIRLSRDFEPGLTSALRKDSVVILATKRRPWRTLTERLARSLRRSGHKVIMVSEEVKNA
;
A
#
# COMPACT_ATOMS: atom_id res chain seq x y z
N MET A 1 16.54 15.46 6.39
CA MET A 1 16.12 15.75 5.91
C MET A 1 15.50 15.34 4.92
N LYS A 2 14.96 15.40 4.37
CA LYS A 2 14.28 15.11 3.54
C LYS A 2 14.75 14.44 2.57
N ASP A 3 15.25 13.58 2.61
CA ASP A 3 15.83 12.88 1.59
C ASP A 3 15.04 11.78 1.06
N GLN A 4 13.84 11.53 1.50
CA GLN A 4 13.01 10.50 0.93
C GLN A 4 12.27 11.06 -0.24
N LYS A 5 12.55 10.59 -1.43
CA LYS A 5 11.76 10.94 -2.58
C LYS A 5 10.40 10.29 -2.44
N GLN A 6 9.40 11.09 -2.62
CA GLN A 6 8.02 10.68 -2.48
C GLN A 6 7.23 11.25 -3.63
N LEU A 7 6.41 10.42 -4.24
CA LEU A 7 5.53 10.84 -5.32
C LEU A 7 4.12 10.44 -4.98
N GLU A 8 3.19 11.39 -5.03
CA GLU A 8 1.78 11.12 -4.81
C GLU A 8 1.01 11.52 -6.06
N PHE A 9 0.02 10.72 -6.41
CA PHE A 9 -0.79 10.98 -7.59
C PHE A 9 -2.15 10.30 -7.46
N GLU A 10 -3.14 10.82 -8.17
CA GLU A 10 -4.47 10.24 -8.15
C GLU A 10 -4.57 9.12 -9.17
N ILE A 11 -5.19 8.02 -8.77
CA ILE A 11 -5.42 6.89 -9.66
C ILE A 11 -6.91 6.82 -10.02
N ALA A 12 -7.79 6.98 -9.05
CA ALA A 12 -9.23 6.90 -9.28
C ALA A 12 -9.98 7.80 -8.30
N GLY A 13 -11.10 8.32 -8.77
CA GLY A 13 -11.97 9.13 -7.92
C GLY A 13 -11.44 10.54 -7.70
N ARG A 14 -12.18 11.29 -6.91
CA ARG A 14 -11.77 12.64 -6.56
C ARG A 14 -11.52 12.71 -5.08
N PRO A 15 -10.33 13.05 -4.66
CA PRO A 15 -10.11 13.28 -3.25
C PRO A 15 -10.76 14.62 -2.90
N SER A 16 -11.74 14.55 -2.04
CA SER A 16 -12.33 15.77 -1.52
C SER A 16 -11.84 15.92 -0.10
N GLY A 17 -10.65 16.46 0.07
CA GLY A 17 -10.09 16.64 1.38
C GLY A 17 -9.57 15.33 1.99
N VAL A 18 -9.42 15.31 3.30
CA VAL A 18 -8.92 14.15 4.01
C VAL A 18 -10.10 13.27 4.42
N ALA A 19 -10.12 12.06 3.91
CA ALA A 19 -11.16 11.10 4.27
C ALA A 19 -11.02 10.72 5.75
N GLU A 20 -12.16 10.46 6.41
CA GLU A 20 -12.11 10.03 7.79
C GLU A 20 -11.44 8.70 7.95
N LEU A 21 -11.64 7.80 7.01
CA LEU A 21 -11.04 6.47 7.06
C LEU A 21 -9.92 6.39 6.03
N ASP A 22 -8.71 6.30 6.49
CA ASP A 22 -7.51 6.21 5.66
C ASP A 22 -7.10 4.75 5.54
N LEU A 23 -7.42 4.14 4.41
CA LEU A 23 -7.09 2.75 4.15
C LEU A 23 -5.80 2.71 3.34
N VAL A 24 -4.80 2.00 3.84
CA VAL A 24 -3.51 1.91 3.19
C VAL A 24 -3.28 0.50 2.70
N VAL A 25 -3.05 0.36 1.40
CA VAL A 25 -2.73 -0.93 0.80
C VAL A 25 -1.30 -0.86 0.32
N PRO A 26 -0.38 -1.56 1.00
CA PRO A 26 0.98 -1.65 0.50
C PRO A 26 1.02 -2.52 -0.75
N PHE A 27 1.78 -2.08 -1.74
CA PHE A 27 1.99 -2.90 -2.93
C PHE A 27 2.92 -4.05 -2.54
N THR A 28 2.48 -5.27 -2.76
CA THR A 28 3.28 -6.47 -2.49
C THR A 28 3.50 -7.23 -3.79
N THR A 29 2.54 -7.99 -4.24
CA THR A 29 2.52 -8.57 -5.58
C THR A 29 1.28 -8.06 -6.29
N PRO A 30 1.23 -8.09 -7.62
CA PRO A 30 0.03 -7.61 -8.31
C PRO A 30 -1.26 -8.31 -7.85
N ASP A 31 -1.21 -9.63 -7.69
CA ASP A 31 -2.40 -10.38 -7.29
C ASP A 31 -2.85 -10.05 -5.88
N LEU A 32 -1.92 -10.06 -4.92
CA LEU A 32 -2.26 -9.77 -3.53
C LEU A 32 -2.70 -8.32 -3.35
N THR A 33 -2.08 -7.42 -4.10
CA THR A 33 -2.47 -6.01 -4.04
C THR A 33 -3.90 -5.84 -4.54
N ARG A 34 -4.28 -6.54 -5.61
CA ARG A 34 -5.64 -6.47 -6.13
C ARG A 34 -6.64 -7.00 -5.11
N ILE A 35 -6.32 -8.12 -4.47
CA ILE A 35 -7.19 -8.68 -3.43
C ILE A 35 -7.37 -7.69 -2.28
N ALA A 36 -6.28 -7.07 -1.85
CA ALA A 36 -6.35 -6.09 -0.76
C ALA A 36 -7.16 -4.86 -1.16
N LEU A 37 -7.00 -4.38 -2.40
CA LEU A 37 -7.77 -3.24 -2.88
C LEU A 37 -9.26 -3.56 -2.96
N ASP A 38 -9.62 -4.75 -3.42
CA ASP A 38 -11.02 -5.16 -3.46
C ASP A 38 -11.61 -5.21 -2.05
N ALA A 39 -10.84 -5.74 -1.10
CA ALA A 39 -11.29 -5.79 0.29
C ALA A 39 -11.45 -4.38 0.86
N ALA A 40 -10.53 -3.47 0.54
CA ALA A 40 -10.63 -2.10 1.00
C ALA A 40 -11.90 -1.44 0.47
N GLY A 41 -12.23 -1.70 -0.79
CA GLY A 41 -13.45 -1.17 -1.39
C GLY A 41 -14.70 -1.64 -0.68
N ARG A 42 -14.73 -2.92 -0.31
CA ARG A 42 -15.86 -3.47 0.42
C ARG A 42 -15.95 -2.91 1.83
N MET A 43 -14.82 -2.79 2.51
CA MET A 43 -14.79 -2.28 3.89
C MET A 43 -15.20 -0.82 3.98
N GLY A 44 -14.82 -0.02 3.00
CA GLY A 44 -15.10 1.41 3.03
C GLY A 44 -16.38 1.81 2.32
N ALA A 45 -17.11 0.85 1.75
CA ALA A 45 -18.34 1.17 1.01
C ALA A 45 -19.34 1.89 1.91
N GLY A 46 -19.86 3.01 1.43
CA GLY A 46 -20.81 3.79 2.20
C GLY A 46 -20.20 4.64 3.30
N LEU A 47 -18.89 4.62 3.43
CA LEU A 47 -18.19 5.39 4.44
C LEU A 47 -17.39 6.51 3.79
N ASP A 48 -16.98 7.49 4.59
CA ASP A 48 -16.05 8.51 4.13
C ASP A 48 -14.66 7.90 4.19
N ALA A 49 -14.31 7.17 3.14
CA ALA A 49 -13.06 6.40 3.08
C ALA A 49 -12.35 6.66 1.77
N ALA A 50 -11.03 6.61 1.83
CA ALA A 50 -10.19 6.69 0.65
C ALA A 50 -9.04 5.70 0.82
N VAL A 51 -8.50 5.25 -0.29
CA VAL A 51 -7.43 4.26 -0.29
C VAL A 51 -6.14 4.89 -0.79
N ARG A 52 -5.06 4.60 -0.10
CA ARG A 52 -3.72 4.95 -0.59
C ARG A 52 -2.99 3.67 -0.92
N LEU A 53 -2.59 3.53 -2.17
CA LEU A 53 -1.79 2.40 -2.62
C LEU A 53 -0.33 2.82 -2.53
N VAL A 54 0.40 2.24 -1.59
CA VAL A 54 1.77 2.67 -1.29
C VAL A 54 2.77 1.65 -1.82
N LYS A 55 3.61 2.09 -2.71
CA LYS A 55 4.71 1.30 -3.24
C LYS A 55 6.00 1.80 -2.61
N VAL A 56 6.67 0.94 -1.87
CA VAL A 56 7.99 1.26 -1.35
C VAL A 56 9.01 0.61 -2.26
N GLN A 57 9.82 1.44 -2.89
CA GLN A 57 10.90 0.96 -3.73
C GLN A 57 12.18 1.01 -2.92
N VAL A 58 12.71 -0.16 -2.64
CA VAL A 58 13.96 -0.25 -1.88
C VAL A 58 15.11 0.07 -2.82
N VAL A 59 15.94 1.02 -2.42
CA VAL A 59 17.06 1.49 -3.22
C VAL A 59 18.35 1.01 -2.58
N PRO A 60 19.23 0.33 -3.32
CA PRO A 60 20.49 -0.13 -2.76
C PRO A 60 21.33 1.02 -2.21
N ILE A 61 22.16 0.70 -1.23
CA ILE A 61 23.00 1.70 -0.59
C ILE A 61 23.91 2.43 -1.59
N GLN A 62 24.35 1.74 -2.63
CA GLN A 62 25.24 2.32 -3.62
C GLN A 62 24.56 3.36 -4.51
N LEU A 63 23.24 3.37 -4.54
CA LEU A 63 22.52 4.30 -5.40
C LEU A 63 21.90 5.42 -4.58
N ASN A 64 21.88 6.59 -5.18
CA ASN A 64 21.23 7.73 -4.56
C ASN A 64 19.78 7.74 -4.99
N PRO A 65 18.81 7.64 -4.07
CA PRO A 65 17.39 7.65 -4.44
C PRO A 65 17.00 8.88 -5.26
N GLU A 66 17.72 9.99 -5.08
CA GLU A 66 17.38 11.21 -5.79
C GLU A 66 17.78 11.20 -7.25
N GLN A 67 18.53 10.21 -7.70
CA GLN A 67 19.04 10.17 -9.06
C GLN A 67 18.34 9.15 -9.95
N SER A 68 17.09 8.82 -9.67
CA SER A 68 16.39 7.79 -10.44
C SER A 68 15.00 8.23 -10.89
N PRO A 69 14.88 9.35 -11.62
CA PRO A 69 13.57 9.82 -12.05
C PRO A 69 12.86 8.86 -13.01
N VAL A 70 13.63 8.11 -13.79
CA VAL A 70 13.05 7.17 -14.76
C VAL A 70 12.27 6.07 -14.04
N TYR A 71 12.75 5.63 -12.89
CA TYR A 71 12.06 4.62 -12.13
C TYR A 71 10.71 5.10 -11.63
N LEU A 72 10.62 6.37 -11.26
CA LEU A 72 9.35 6.89 -10.74
C LEU A 72 8.25 6.81 -11.77
N ASP A 73 8.55 7.12 -13.03
CA ASP A 73 7.55 7.02 -14.08
C ASP A 73 7.09 5.59 -14.31
N PHE A 74 8.03 4.65 -14.27
CA PHE A 74 7.70 3.24 -14.41
C PHE A 74 6.82 2.76 -13.25
N LEU A 75 7.19 3.10 -12.03
CA LEU A 75 6.44 2.71 -10.85
C LEU A 75 5.05 3.34 -10.83
N LYS A 76 4.96 4.60 -11.26
CA LYS A 76 3.68 5.26 -11.35
C LYS A 76 2.77 4.55 -12.32
N ALA A 77 3.28 4.20 -13.50
CA ALA A 77 2.49 3.47 -14.49
C ALA A 77 2.05 2.12 -13.94
N GLN A 78 2.90 1.46 -13.17
CA GLN A 78 2.56 0.19 -12.57
C GLN A 78 1.38 0.32 -11.60
N LEU A 79 1.35 1.38 -10.81
CA LEU A 79 0.26 1.60 -9.87
C LEU A 79 -1.02 2.08 -10.55
N GLU A 80 -0.89 2.81 -11.65
CA GLU A 80 -2.05 3.34 -12.35
C GLU A 80 -2.91 2.26 -13.01
N GLN A 81 -2.43 1.03 -13.08
CA GLN A 81 -3.22 -0.06 -13.62
C GLN A 81 -4.28 -0.59 -12.66
N PHE A 82 -4.20 -0.23 -11.40
CA PHE A 82 -5.16 -0.72 -10.42
C PHE A 82 -6.43 0.11 -10.43
N GLN A 83 -7.53 -0.52 -10.02
CA GLN A 83 -8.83 0.11 -9.96
C GLN A 83 -9.39 0.00 -8.55
N SER A 84 -10.28 0.90 -8.21
CA SER A 84 -10.90 0.90 -6.90
C SER A 84 -12.29 1.53 -6.99
N THR A 85 -13.20 1.04 -6.15
CA THR A 85 -14.53 1.64 -6.03
C THR A 85 -14.51 2.86 -5.11
N LEU A 86 -13.44 3.05 -4.36
CA LEU A 86 -13.22 4.21 -3.54
C LEU A 86 -12.19 5.12 -4.19
N PRO A 87 -12.12 6.39 -3.78
CA PRO A 87 -11.02 7.23 -4.24
C PRO A 87 -9.68 6.56 -3.95
N LEU A 88 -8.82 6.49 -4.95
CA LEU A 88 -7.55 5.80 -4.86
C LEU A 88 -6.42 6.72 -5.25
N LYS A 89 -5.48 6.88 -4.34
CA LYS A 89 -4.29 7.67 -4.57
C LYS A 89 -3.09 6.74 -4.56
N GLY A 90 -2.16 6.96 -5.46
CA GLY A 90 -0.89 6.23 -5.47
C GLY A 90 0.18 7.01 -4.74
N GLU A 91 1.01 6.29 -4.02
CA GLU A 91 2.14 6.87 -3.32
C GLU A 91 3.36 6.01 -3.55
N ILE A 92 4.44 6.62 -3.99
CA ILE A 92 5.70 5.92 -4.20
C ILE A 92 6.71 6.51 -3.24
N ARG A 93 7.38 5.65 -2.49
CA ARG A 93 8.42 6.06 -1.57
C ARG A 93 9.70 5.31 -1.86
N LEU A 94 10.79 6.04 -2.02
CA LEU A 94 12.10 5.45 -2.19
C LEU A 94 12.74 5.38 -0.81
N SER A 95 13.20 4.20 -0.42
CA SER A 95 13.73 4.00 0.91
C SER A 95 14.82 2.95 0.87
N ARG A 96 15.67 2.94 1.88
CA ARG A 96 16.70 1.92 2.02
C ARG A 96 16.11 0.59 2.46
N ASP A 97 15.06 0.63 3.26
CA ASP A 97 14.40 -0.56 3.78
C ASP A 97 12.91 -0.48 3.57
N PHE A 98 12.29 -1.64 3.35
CA PHE A 98 10.87 -1.69 3.03
C PHE A 98 10.00 -1.21 4.18
N GLU A 99 10.16 -1.80 5.36
CA GLU A 99 9.24 -1.51 6.45
C GLU A 99 9.32 -0.06 6.93
N PRO A 100 10.49 0.53 7.16
CA PRO A 100 10.55 1.95 7.51
C PRO A 100 9.98 2.84 6.42
N GLY A 101 10.18 2.48 5.15
CA GLY A 101 9.58 3.23 4.05
C GLY A 101 8.07 3.21 4.11
N LEU A 102 7.50 2.04 4.41
CA LEU A 102 6.06 1.90 4.53
C LEU A 102 5.54 2.66 5.75
N THR A 103 6.16 2.47 6.91
CA THR A 103 5.67 3.11 8.13
C THR A 103 5.74 4.63 8.03
N SER A 104 6.69 5.16 7.26
CA SER A 104 6.77 6.62 7.07
C SER A 104 5.56 7.16 6.33
N ALA A 105 4.83 6.32 5.61
CA ALA A 105 3.63 6.72 4.90
C ALA A 105 2.37 6.65 5.77
N LEU A 106 2.45 5.96 6.90
CA LEU A 106 1.28 5.75 7.73
C LEU A 106 0.99 6.95 8.61
N ARG A 107 -0.29 7.22 8.79
CA ARG A 107 -0.76 8.24 9.70
C ARG A 107 -1.26 7.57 10.96
N LYS A 108 -1.56 8.38 11.96
CA LYS A 108 -1.97 7.86 13.26
C LYS A 108 -3.17 6.91 13.16
N ASP A 109 -4.13 7.25 12.32
CA ASP A 109 -5.35 6.47 12.20
C ASP A 109 -5.42 5.61 10.94
N SER A 110 -4.29 5.42 10.27
CA SER A 110 -4.26 4.58 9.08
C SER A 110 -4.58 3.13 9.41
N VAL A 111 -5.34 2.49 8.53
CA VAL A 111 -5.61 1.06 8.63
C VAL A 111 -4.94 0.40 7.44
N VAL A 112 -4.00 -0.48 7.72
CA VAL A 112 -3.26 -1.19 6.67
C VAL A 112 -4.00 -2.46 6.31
N ILE A 113 -4.22 -2.68 5.02
CA ILE A 113 -4.90 -3.87 4.53
C ILE A 113 -3.92 -4.67 3.71
N LEU A 114 -3.68 -5.89 4.14
CA LEU A 114 -2.76 -6.80 3.48
C LEU A 114 -3.49 -8.07 3.10
N ALA A 115 -3.15 -8.62 1.95
CA ALA A 115 -3.72 -9.88 1.51
C ALA A 115 -2.66 -10.97 1.56
N THR A 116 -3.11 -12.18 1.83
CA THR A 116 -2.22 -13.33 1.85
C THR A 116 -2.92 -14.50 1.19
N LYS A 117 -2.13 -15.41 0.64
CA LYS A 117 -2.65 -16.64 0.10
C LYS A 117 -2.66 -17.69 1.20
N ARG A 118 -3.64 -18.60 1.15
CA ARG A 118 -3.69 -19.69 2.09
C ARG A 118 -2.51 -20.61 1.85
N ARG A 119 -1.64 -20.69 2.83
CA ARG A 119 -0.49 -21.58 2.79
C ARG A 119 -0.24 -22.15 4.18
N PRO A 120 0.32 -23.35 4.27
CA PRO A 120 0.56 -23.96 5.58
C PRO A 120 1.67 -23.29 6.37
N TRP A 121 2.49 -22.46 5.75
CA TRP A 121 3.54 -21.74 6.48
C TRP A 121 3.39 -20.24 6.31
N ARG A 122 4.06 -19.52 7.19
CA ARG A 122 3.96 -18.06 7.21
C ARG A 122 4.55 -17.43 5.96
N THR A 123 3.82 -16.49 5.41
CA THR A 123 4.26 -15.72 4.27
C THR A 123 4.96 -14.45 4.75
N LEU A 124 5.63 -13.78 3.81
CA LEU A 124 6.24 -12.47 4.10
C LEU A 124 5.19 -11.46 4.51
N THR A 125 4.01 -11.55 3.92
CA THR A 125 2.91 -10.65 4.24
C THR A 125 2.48 -10.82 5.69
N GLU A 126 2.43 -12.06 6.18
CA GLU A 126 2.07 -12.32 7.58
C GLU A 126 3.12 -11.77 8.54
N ARG A 127 4.39 -11.89 8.17
CA ARG A 127 5.47 -11.32 8.98
C ARG A 127 5.37 -9.80 9.04
N LEU A 128 5.08 -9.19 7.91
CA LEU A 128 4.91 -7.75 7.86
C LEU A 128 3.75 -7.30 8.73
N ALA A 129 2.61 -8.00 8.64
CA ALA A 129 1.45 -7.67 9.46
C ALA A 129 1.78 -7.74 10.94
N ARG A 130 2.51 -8.79 11.34
CA ARG A 130 2.88 -8.95 12.74
C ARG A 130 3.79 -7.82 13.21
N SER A 131 4.77 -7.47 12.39
CA SER A 131 5.70 -6.40 12.74
C SER A 131 4.99 -5.05 12.87
N LEU A 132 4.09 -4.75 11.94
CA LEU A 132 3.33 -3.51 11.98
C LEU A 132 2.44 -3.44 13.22
N ARG A 133 1.76 -4.55 13.55
CA ARG A 133 0.91 -4.60 14.74
C ARG A 133 1.73 -4.41 16.01
N ARG A 134 2.91 -5.01 16.04
CA ARG A 134 3.80 -4.87 17.19
C ARG A 134 4.22 -3.42 17.39
N SER A 135 4.32 -2.67 16.32
CA SER A 135 4.66 -1.25 16.38
C SER A 135 3.45 -0.36 16.62
N GLY A 136 2.27 -0.94 16.83
CA GLY A 136 1.08 -0.18 17.17
C GLY A 136 0.19 0.19 16.01
N HIS A 137 0.46 -0.31 14.81
CA HIS A 137 -0.36 0.00 13.65
C HIS A 137 -1.55 -0.94 13.54
N LYS A 138 -2.64 -0.43 12.97
CA LYS A 138 -3.84 -1.23 12.73
C LYS A 138 -3.67 -1.95 11.41
N VAL A 139 -3.79 -3.27 11.44
CA VAL A 139 -3.59 -4.09 10.24
C VAL A 139 -4.72 -5.10 10.13
N ILE A 140 -5.31 -5.17 8.94
CA ILE A 140 -6.33 -6.15 8.61
C ILE A 140 -5.74 -7.09 7.56
N MET A 141 -5.79 -8.39 7.85
CA MET A 141 -5.33 -9.41 6.92
C MET A 141 -6.51 -10.00 6.19
N VAL A 142 -6.39 -10.11 4.88
CA VAL A 142 -7.42 -10.69 4.04
C VAL A 142 -6.84 -11.91 3.35
N SER A 143 -7.54 -13.04 3.47
CA SER A 143 -7.12 -14.25 2.80
C SER A 143 -7.79 -14.36 1.44
N GLU A 144 -7.06 -14.89 0.47
CA GLU A 144 -7.65 -15.20 -0.81
C GLU A 144 -8.65 -16.33 -0.60
N GLU A 145 -9.91 -16.09 -0.97
CA GLU A 145 -10.90 -17.13 -0.90
C GLU A 145 -10.74 -18.06 -2.09
N VAL A 146 -10.52 -19.33 -1.80
CA VAL A 146 -10.54 -20.32 -2.85
C VAL A 146 -12.01 -20.56 -3.14
N LYS A 147 -12.46 -20.08 -4.29
CA LYS A 147 -13.81 -20.40 -4.72
C LYS A 147 -13.80 -21.85 -5.14
N ASN A 148 -14.37 -22.67 -4.32
CA ASN A 148 -14.62 -24.02 -4.73
C ASN A 148 -15.82 -23.96 -5.66
N ALA A 149 -15.54 -24.26 -6.86
CA ALA A 149 -16.62 -24.35 -7.83
C ALA A 149 -17.51 -25.51 -7.51
#